data_982d47f5cc2efaf6307be0feabd2146c
#
_entry.id   982d47f5cc2efaf6307be0feabd2146c
#
_cell.length_a   1.000
_cell.length_b   1.000
_cell.length_c   1.000
_cell.angle_alpha   90.00
_cell.angle_beta   90.00
_cell.angle_gamma   90.00
#
_symmetry.space_group_name_H-M   'P 1'
#
loop_
_entity.id
_entity.type
_entity.pdbx_description
1 polymer ?
#
loop_
_entity_poly.entity_id
_entity_poly.type
_entity_poly.pdbx_seq_one_letter_code
_entity_poly.pdbx_strand_id
1 'polypeptide(L)'
;HNADEVARKDVRVGDTVFVRRAGDVIPEIVKTVLDARPAESQPFAMPTHCPDCGSEIIRPEGEAVARCSGGLHCRAQRAQALIHFASRKALDIQGLGDKLIEQLVRDDRLHSPADLFALTLEDWAALPRMAEKSAQNILAALEAAKSTTLARFIYALGIREVGNVSAELLARHYRELPALMAASEEDLQAIDGIGPVMAQYIRHFFLDDANRAVIAAL
;
A
#
# COMPACT_ATOMS: atom_id res chain seq x y z
N HIS A 1 -4.24 -9.51 -13.92
CA HIS A 1 -3.48 -9.47 -12.66
C HIS A 1 -3.42 -10.82 -11.96
N ASN A 2 -4.14 -11.82 -12.45
CA ASN A 2 -4.20 -13.16 -11.86
C ASN A 2 -3.36 -14.11 -12.71
N ALA A 3 -2.27 -14.64 -12.15
CA ALA A 3 -1.37 -15.55 -12.85
C ALA A 3 -2.10 -16.84 -13.30
N ASP A 4 -3.07 -17.31 -12.52
CA ASP A 4 -3.85 -18.51 -12.86
C ASP A 4 -4.73 -18.28 -14.08
N GLU A 5 -5.33 -17.08 -14.22
CA GLU A 5 -6.12 -16.71 -15.39
C GLU A 5 -5.25 -16.56 -16.65
N VAL A 6 -4.05 -15.98 -16.50
CA VAL A 6 -3.08 -15.90 -17.60
C VAL A 6 -2.67 -17.28 -18.06
N ALA A 7 -2.36 -18.17 -17.14
CA ALA A 7 -2.01 -19.57 -17.43
C ALA A 7 -3.19 -20.34 -18.04
N ARG A 8 -4.40 -20.20 -17.49
CA ARG A 8 -5.61 -20.85 -17.99
C ARG A 8 -5.94 -20.46 -19.42
N LYS A 9 -5.76 -19.17 -19.76
CA LYS A 9 -5.99 -18.64 -21.11
C LYS A 9 -4.77 -18.84 -22.03
N ASP A 10 -3.64 -19.30 -21.50
CA ASP A 10 -2.34 -19.42 -22.19
C ASP A 10 -2.01 -18.17 -23.01
N VAL A 11 -2.13 -16.99 -22.40
CA VAL A 11 -1.77 -15.73 -23.06
C VAL A 11 -0.26 -15.53 -22.96
N ARG A 12 0.38 -15.26 -24.09
CA ARG A 12 1.83 -15.09 -24.20
C ARG A 12 2.20 -13.72 -24.75
N VAL A 13 3.39 -13.26 -24.43
CA VAL A 13 3.93 -12.02 -25.00
C VAL A 13 4.02 -12.16 -26.52
N GLY A 14 3.49 -11.18 -27.25
CA GLY A 14 3.43 -11.18 -28.73
C GLY A 14 2.15 -11.80 -29.32
N ASP A 15 1.26 -12.37 -28.51
CA ASP A 15 0.00 -12.90 -29.00
C ASP A 15 -0.93 -11.81 -29.56
N THR A 16 -1.64 -12.16 -30.61
CA THR A 16 -2.85 -11.44 -31.05
C THR A 16 -4.05 -11.95 -30.26
N VAL A 17 -4.84 -11.06 -29.66
CA VAL A 17 -5.92 -11.42 -28.74
C VAL A 17 -7.23 -10.72 -29.10
N PHE A 18 -8.36 -11.36 -28.76
CA PHE A 18 -9.66 -10.71 -28.74
C PHE A 18 -9.89 -10.08 -27.37
N VAL A 19 -10.20 -8.77 -27.37
CA VAL A 19 -10.49 -8.00 -26.15
C VAL A 19 -11.95 -7.61 -26.16
N ARG A 20 -12.63 -7.73 -25.03
CA ARG A 20 -13.99 -7.17 -24.80
C ARG A 20 -13.98 -6.24 -23.58
N ARG A 21 -14.99 -5.41 -23.47
CA ARG A 21 -15.30 -4.72 -22.21
C ARG A 21 -16.13 -5.65 -21.32
N ALA A 22 -15.63 -5.93 -20.13
CA ALA A 22 -16.37 -6.61 -19.09
C ALA A 22 -17.09 -5.55 -18.24
N GLY A 23 -18.42 -5.59 -18.21
CA GLY A 23 -19.24 -4.65 -17.42
C GLY A 23 -19.03 -3.17 -17.77
N ASP A 24 -18.79 -2.85 -19.03
CA ASP A 24 -18.55 -1.50 -19.57
C ASP A 24 -17.32 -0.74 -19.01
N VAL A 25 -16.51 -1.33 -18.14
CA VAL A 25 -15.46 -0.62 -17.41
C VAL A 25 -14.06 -1.19 -17.68
N ILE A 26 -13.86 -2.51 -17.65
CA ILE A 26 -12.54 -3.14 -17.67
C ILE A 26 -12.30 -3.95 -18.95
N PRO A 27 -11.23 -3.69 -19.73
CA PRO A 27 -10.84 -4.54 -20.85
C PRO A 27 -10.48 -5.94 -20.35
N GLU A 28 -11.02 -6.96 -21.01
CA GLU A 28 -10.76 -8.37 -20.72
C GLU A 28 -10.32 -9.09 -21.99
N ILE A 29 -9.23 -9.87 -21.90
CA ILE A 29 -8.84 -10.80 -22.96
C ILE A 29 -9.79 -12.00 -22.94
N VAL A 30 -10.51 -12.18 -24.06
CA VAL A 30 -11.46 -13.29 -24.21
C VAL A 30 -10.74 -14.56 -24.63
N LYS A 31 -9.93 -14.47 -25.69
CA LYS A 31 -9.14 -15.58 -26.25
C LYS A 31 -7.98 -15.09 -27.09
N THR A 32 -7.04 -15.97 -27.30
CA THR A 32 -5.88 -15.79 -28.18
C THR A 32 -6.19 -16.26 -29.60
N VAL A 33 -5.63 -15.61 -30.61
CA VAL A 33 -5.64 -16.07 -32.01
C VAL A 33 -4.44 -16.95 -32.22
N LEU A 34 -4.60 -18.25 -32.06
CA LEU A 34 -3.49 -19.23 -32.10
C LEU A 34 -2.76 -19.24 -33.43
N ASP A 35 -3.49 -19.06 -34.55
CA ASP A 35 -2.92 -19.03 -35.89
C ASP A 35 -1.99 -17.83 -36.13
N ALA A 36 -2.12 -16.78 -35.32
CA ALA A 36 -1.28 -15.57 -35.35
C ALA A 36 -0.21 -15.54 -34.25
N ARG A 37 -0.08 -16.63 -33.46
CA ARG A 37 0.89 -16.73 -32.38
C ARG A 37 2.31 -16.84 -32.93
N PRO A 38 3.29 -16.03 -32.45
CA PRO A 38 4.68 -16.19 -32.81
C PRO A 38 5.20 -17.59 -32.44
N ALA A 39 5.91 -18.24 -33.36
CA ALA A 39 6.39 -19.63 -33.16
C ALA A 39 7.33 -19.75 -31.94
N GLU A 40 8.06 -18.68 -31.60
CA GLU A 40 9.04 -18.62 -30.52
C GLU A 40 8.44 -18.19 -29.17
N SER A 41 7.12 -17.93 -29.13
CA SER A 41 6.46 -17.47 -27.91
C SER A 41 6.57 -18.52 -26.79
N GLN A 42 6.90 -18.07 -25.58
CA GLN A 42 6.99 -18.90 -24.40
C GLN A 42 5.77 -18.67 -23.48
N PRO A 43 5.35 -19.65 -22.71
CA PRO A 43 4.37 -19.45 -21.66
C PRO A 43 4.78 -18.30 -20.74
N PHE A 44 3.83 -17.43 -20.39
CA PHE A 44 4.10 -16.31 -19.50
C PHE A 44 4.44 -16.81 -18.11
N ALA A 45 5.57 -16.37 -17.58
CA ALA A 45 5.96 -16.63 -16.20
C ALA A 45 5.97 -15.31 -15.41
N MET A 46 5.31 -15.29 -14.25
CA MET A 46 5.38 -14.14 -13.35
C MET A 46 6.80 -14.00 -12.79
N PRO A 47 7.29 -12.77 -12.59
CA PRO A 47 8.58 -12.55 -11.94
C PRO A 47 8.60 -13.19 -10.54
N THR A 48 9.74 -13.76 -10.16
CA THR A 48 9.98 -14.29 -8.80
C THR A 48 10.54 -13.24 -7.85
N HIS A 49 11.10 -12.16 -8.41
CA HIS A 49 11.67 -11.03 -7.66
C HIS A 49 11.08 -9.71 -8.16
N CYS A 50 10.95 -8.77 -7.24
CA CYS A 50 10.42 -7.44 -7.56
C CYS A 50 11.37 -6.69 -8.49
N PRO A 51 10.89 -6.14 -9.63
CA PRO A 51 11.73 -5.39 -10.56
C PRO A 51 12.22 -4.06 -9.99
N ASP A 52 11.58 -3.53 -8.94
CA ASP A 52 11.96 -2.25 -8.31
C ASP A 52 13.01 -2.44 -7.21
N CYS A 53 12.85 -3.41 -6.32
CA CYS A 53 13.71 -3.55 -5.13
C CYS A 53 14.46 -4.90 -5.04
N GLY A 54 14.21 -5.84 -5.94
CA GLY A 54 14.83 -7.16 -5.91
C GLY A 54 14.32 -8.11 -4.83
N SER A 55 13.40 -7.68 -3.95
CA SER A 55 12.83 -8.54 -2.93
C SER A 55 12.01 -9.67 -3.53
N GLU A 56 11.91 -10.78 -2.83
CA GLU A 56 11.11 -11.93 -3.25
C GLU A 56 9.64 -11.56 -3.45
N ILE A 57 9.01 -12.15 -4.46
CA ILE A 57 7.58 -12.05 -4.69
C ILE A 57 6.91 -13.25 -4.06
N ILE A 58 6.02 -13.00 -3.10
CA ILE A 58 5.31 -14.02 -2.32
C ILE A 58 3.85 -14.05 -2.74
N ARG A 59 3.33 -15.25 -2.95
CA ARG A 59 1.90 -15.50 -3.09
C ARG A 59 1.44 -16.35 -1.92
N PRO A 60 0.73 -15.77 -0.93
CA PRO A 60 0.21 -16.53 0.19
C PRO A 60 -0.76 -17.64 -0.29
N GLU A 61 -0.82 -18.72 0.46
CA GLU A 61 -1.73 -19.82 0.15
C GLU A 61 -3.19 -19.34 0.15
N GLY A 62 -3.94 -19.71 -0.88
CA GLY A 62 -5.33 -19.29 -1.05
C GLY A 62 -5.52 -17.90 -1.67
N GLU A 63 -4.44 -17.13 -1.90
CA GLU A 63 -4.52 -15.83 -2.57
C GLU A 63 -4.25 -15.94 -4.08
N ALA A 64 -5.00 -15.15 -4.86
CA ALA A 64 -4.84 -15.09 -6.31
C ALA A 64 -3.66 -14.19 -6.74
N VAL A 65 -3.23 -13.28 -5.89
CA VAL A 65 -2.28 -12.20 -6.24
C VAL A 65 -0.94 -12.40 -5.53
N ALA A 66 0.13 -12.48 -6.32
CA ALA A 66 1.49 -12.44 -5.82
C ALA A 66 1.94 -11.00 -5.55
N ARG A 67 2.74 -10.78 -4.51
CA ARG A 67 3.18 -9.45 -4.07
C ARG A 67 4.65 -9.44 -3.67
N CYS A 68 5.29 -8.31 -3.87
CA CYS A 68 6.63 -8.06 -3.36
C CYS A 68 6.63 -8.02 -1.82
N SER A 69 7.58 -8.73 -1.22
CA SER A 69 7.76 -8.78 0.24
C SER A 69 8.54 -7.60 0.82
N GLY A 70 9.01 -6.67 -0.01
CA GLY A 70 9.95 -5.60 0.39
C GLY A 70 9.36 -4.51 1.28
N GLY A 71 8.03 -4.43 1.48
CA GLY A 71 7.41 -3.41 2.34
C GLY A 71 7.92 -2.00 2.03
N LEU A 72 8.28 -1.23 3.06
CA LEU A 72 8.83 0.12 2.90
C LEU A 72 10.25 0.16 2.31
N HIS A 73 10.95 -0.98 2.23
CA HIS A 73 12.21 -1.07 1.50
C HIS A 73 12.00 -0.91 -0.01
N CYS A 74 10.91 -1.42 -0.54
CA CYS A 74 10.52 -1.23 -1.93
C CYS A 74 10.02 0.20 -2.17
N ARG A 75 10.67 0.95 -3.07
CA ARG A 75 10.28 2.35 -3.35
C ARG A 75 8.83 2.49 -3.83
N ALA A 76 8.38 1.58 -4.67
CA ALA A 76 7.01 1.59 -5.17
C ALA A 76 5.98 1.38 -4.04
N GLN A 77 6.22 0.43 -3.15
CA GLN A 77 5.36 0.21 -1.98
C GLN A 77 5.44 1.37 -0.99
N ARG A 78 6.63 1.90 -0.76
CA ARG A 78 6.87 3.07 0.10
C ARG A 78 6.06 4.27 -0.37
N ALA A 79 6.13 4.59 -1.67
CA ALA A 79 5.35 5.70 -2.23
C ALA A 79 3.85 5.49 -2.01
N GLN A 80 3.33 4.30 -2.28
CA GLN A 80 1.91 3.98 -2.07
C GLN A 80 1.51 4.02 -0.59
N ALA A 81 2.35 3.54 0.32
CA ALA A 81 2.11 3.62 1.76
C ALA A 81 2.04 5.08 2.24
N LEU A 82 2.93 5.94 1.76
CA LEU A 82 2.93 7.37 2.09
C LEU A 82 1.72 8.12 1.50
N ILE A 83 1.35 7.82 0.25
CA ILE A 83 0.14 8.35 -0.38
C ILE A 83 -1.11 7.96 0.42
N HIS A 84 -1.19 6.69 0.81
CA HIS A 84 -2.29 6.20 1.65
C HIS A 84 -2.31 6.92 3.01
N PHE A 85 -1.16 7.03 3.68
CA PHE A 85 -1.00 7.71 4.98
C PHE A 85 -1.46 9.17 4.93
N ALA A 86 -1.11 9.90 3.86
CA ALA A 86 -1.48 11.30 3.67
C ALA A 86 -2.92 11.49 3.18
N SER A 87 -3.60 10.43 2.73
CA SER A 87 -4.91 10.52 2.08
C SER A 87 -6.00 11.08 2.99
N ARG A 88 -7.08 11.59 2.37
CA ARG A 88 -8.21 12.25 3.05
C ARG A 88 -8.86 11.38 4.14
N LYS A 89 -8.93 10.08 3.92
CA LYS A 89 -9.53 9.13 4.90
C LYS A 89 -8.56 8.73 6.00
N ALA A 90 -7.26 8.90 5.75
CA ALA A 90 -6.19 8.67 6.73
C ALA A 90 -5.88 9.97 7.49
N LEU A 91 -4.69 10.52 7.41
CA LEU A 91 -4.31 11.72 8.16
C LEU A 91 -4.70 13.04 7.50
N ASP A 92 -5.21 13.01 6.26
CA ASP A 92 -5.71 14.18 5.52
C ASP A 92 -4.68 15.32 5.43
N ILE A 93 -3.47 15.00 5.01
CA ILE A 93 -2.39 15.98 4.90
C ILE A 93 -2.56 16.75 3.60
N GLN A 94 -3.28 17.85 3.67
CA GLN A 94 -3.58 18.69 2.50
C GLN A 94 -2.32 19.33 1.93
N GLY A 95 -2.26 19.41 0.60
CA GLY A 95 -1.10 19.94 -0.12
C GLY A 95 -0.03 18.89 -0.44
N LEU A 96 -0.09 17.73 0.19
CA LEU A 96 0.82 16.60 -0.04
C LEU A 96 0.20 15.63 -1.06
N GLY A 97 0.26 15.98 -2.33
CA GLY A 97 -0.29 15.16 -3.42
C GLY A 97 0.63 14.00 -3.84
N ASP A 98 0.05 13.02 -4.54
CA ASP A 98 0.72 11.78 -4.95
C ASP A 98 2.05 12.03 -5.68
N LYS A 99 2.07 12.95 -6.65
CA LYS A 99 3.28 13.27 -7.43
C LYS A 99 4.41 13.84 -6.58
N LEU A 100 4.08 14.61 -5.55
CA LEU A 100 5.06 15.17 -4.64
C LEU A 100 5.66 14.08 -3.75
N ILE A 101 4.83 13.18 -3.24
CA ILE A 101 5.28 12.02 -2.47
C ILE A 101 6.18 11.12 -3.33
N GLU A 102 5.75 10.79 -4.55
CA GLU A 102 6.54 9.98 -5.48
C GLU A 102 7.90 10.61 -5.78
N GLN A 103 7.96 11.95 -5.94
CA GLN A 103 9.21 12.67 -6.13
C GLN A 103 10.11 12.54 -4.90
N LEU A 104 9.60 12.81 -3.70
CA LEU A 104 10.38 12.74 -2.47
C LEU A 104 10.91 11.33 -2.18
N VAL A 105 10.15 10.29 -2.51
CA VAL A 105 10.59 8.90 -2.42
C VAL A 105 11.67 8.59 -3.46
N ARG A 106 11.53 9.09 -4.69
CA ARG A 106 12.51 8.93 -5.77
C ARG A 106 13.83 9.60 -5.42
N ASP A 107 13.76 10.79 -4.81
CA ASP A 107 14.90 11.59 -4.38
C ASP A 107 15.49 11.10 -3.05
N ASP A 108 15.04 9.96 -2.56
CA ASP A 108 15.47 9.27 -1.32
C ASP A 108 15.33 10.14 -0.06
N ARG A 109 14.35 11.02 -0.04
CA ARG A 109 14.07 11.94 1.09
C ARG A 109 13.03 11.41 2.06
N LEU A 110 12.24 10.42 1.67
CA LEU A 110 11.22 9.77 2.50
C LEU A 110 11.44 8.25 2.50
N HIS A 111 11.64 7.68 3.68
CA HIS A 111 11.81 6.23 3.90
C HIS A 111 10.63 5.64 4.67
N SER A 112 9.95 6.47 5.46
CA SER A 112 8.77 6.10 6.23
C SER A 112 7.82 7.30 6.42
N PRO A 113 6.58 7.07 6.87
CA PRO A 113 5.67 8.15 7.22
C PRO A 113 6.22 9.13 8.28
N ALA A 114 7.08 8.67 9.18
CA ALA A 114 7.68 9.52 10.22
C ALA A 114 8.56 10.62 9.62
N ASP A 115 9.21 10.38 8.48
CA ASP A 115 10.07 11.36 7.82
C ASP A 115 9.31 12.61 7.34
N LEU A 116 8.00 12.49 7.07
CA LEU A 116 7.15 13.63 6.72
C LEU A 116 7.16 14.71 7.79
N PHE A 117 7.21 14.31 9.06
CA PHE A 117 7.20 15.21 10.21
C PHE A 117 8.58 15.76 10.57
N ALA A 118 9.64 15.22 9.98
CA ALA A 118 11.02 15.66 10.18
C ALA A 118 11.47 16.74 9.18
N LEU A 119 10.78 16.89 8.04
CA LEU A 119 11.12 17.88 7.03
C LEU A 119 10.80 19.32 7.51
N THR A 120 11.79 20.21 7.38
CA THR A 120 11.68 21.63 7.77
C THR A 120 10.97 22.46 6.69
N LEU A 121 10.67 23.73 7.03
CA LEU A 121 10.14 24.69 6.04
C LEU A 121 11.10 24.87 4.85
N GLU A 122 12.39 24.95 5.13
CA GLU A 122 13.42 25.07 4.11
C GLU A 122 13.43 23.84 3.18
N ASP A 123 13.28 22.63 3.76
CA ASP A 123 13.21 21.40 2.98
C ASP A 123 12.03 21.41 2.02
N TRP A 124 10.84 21.79 2.50
CA TRP A 124 9.65 21.87 1.66
C TRP A 124 9.79 22.98 0.60
N ALA A 125 10.24 24.17 0.98
CA ALA A 125 10.37 25.30 0.08
C ALA A 125 11.45 25.10 -1.00
N ALA A 126 12.45 24.27 -0.74
CA ALA A 126 13.51 23.93 -1.71
C ALA A 126 13.03 23.01 -2.84
N LEU A 127 11.83 22.43 -2.74
CA LEU A 127 11.30 21.53 -3.77
C LEU A 127 10.91 22.30 -5.04
N PRO A 128 11.11 21.70 -6.23
CA PRO A 128 10.72 22.34 -7.49
C PRO A 128 9.22 22.70 -7.49
N ARG A 129 8.91 23.93 -7.92
CA ARG A 129 7.54 24.47 -8.01
C ARG A 129 6.82 24.61 -6.67
N MET A 130 7.54 24.53 -5.56
CA MET A 130 7.00 24.75 -4.21
C MET A 130 7.21 26.23 -3.82
N ALA A 131 6.10 26.97 -3.75
CA ALA A 131 6.13 28.31 -3.18
C ALA A 131 6.17 28.23 -1.65
N GLU A 132 6.77 29.21 -0.99
CA GLU A 132 6.87 29.27 0.48
C GLU A 132 5.49 29.12 1.16
N LYS A 133 4.47 29.76 0.61
CA LYS A 133 3.09 29.63 1.10
C LYS A 133 2.57 28.18 1.06
N SER A 134 2.90 27.46 0.00
CA SER A 134 2.52 26.04 -0.12
C SER A 134 3.27 25.17 0.88
N ALA A 135 4.56 25.44 1.10
CA ALA A 135 5.35 24.77 2.12
C ALA A 135 4.80 25.00 3.54
N GLN A 136 4.44 26.25 3.86
CA GLN A 136 3.79 26.60 5.13
C GLN A 136 2.45 25.88 5.32
N ASN A 137 1.65 25.76 4.26
CA ASN A 137 0.37 25.05 4.31
C ASN A 137 0.57 23.54 4.57
N ILE A 138 1.58 22.91 3.96
CA ILE A 138 1.91 21.50 4.22
C ILE A 138 2.33 21.32 5.68
N LEU A 139 3.21 22.18 6.22
CA LEU A 139 3.61 22.12 7.63
C LEU A 139 2.42 22.29 8.58
N ALA A 140 1.52 23.21 8.29
CA ALA A 140 0.30 23.39 9.09
C ALA A 140 -0.60 22.14 9.03
N ALA A 141 -0.72 21.50 7.87
CA ALA A 141 -1.48 20.25 7.72
C ALA A 141 -0.82 19.08 8.47
N LEU A 142 0.51 18.98 8.44
CA LEU A 142 1.26 17.97 9.22
C LEU A 142 1.08 18.19 10.73
N GLU A 143 1.13 19.43 11.19
CA GLU A 143 0.91 19.72 12.62
C GLU A 143 -0.53 19.38 13.06
N ALA A 144 -1.52 19.73 12.23
CA ALA A 144 -2.91 19.36 12.50
C ALA A 144 -3.11 17.83 12.51
N ALA A 145 -2.39 17.08 11.67
CA ALA A 145 -2.45 15.62 11.59
C ALA A 145 -1.99 14.92 12.88
N LYS A 146 -1.15 15.55 13.69
CA LYS A 146 -0.70 15.01 14.99
C LYS A 146 -1.84 14.85 16.00
N SER A 147 -2.95 15.55 15.81
CA SER A 147 -4.15 15.47 16.64
C SER A 147 -5.26 14.61 16.03
N THR A 148 -4.89 13.56 15.32
CA THR A 148 -5.82 12.64 14.66
C THR A 148 -6.50 11.68 15.66
N THR A 149 -7.55 10.98 15.22
CA THR A 149 -8.19 9.93 16.01
C THR A 149 -7.46 8.58 15.86
N LEU A 150 -7.58 7.71 16.86
CA LEU A 150 -7.00 6.37 16.80
C LEU A 150 -7.49 5.59 15.57
N ALA A 151 -8.76 5.69 15.22
CA ALA A 151 -9.33 5.01 14.05
C ALA A 151 -8.64 5.46 12.74
N ARG A 152 -8.46 6.76 12.56
CA ARG A 152 -7.76 7.31 11.38
C ARG A 152 -6.29 6.92 11.36
N PHE A 153 -5.64 6.89 12.51
CA PHE A 153 -4.25 6.46 12.63
C PHE A 153 -4.10 4.98 12.27
N ILE A 154 -4.94 4.09 12.79
CA ILE A 154 -4.95 2.66 12.44
C ILE A 154 -5.14 2.50 10.92
N TYR A 155 -6.11 3.22 10.34
CA TYR A 155 -6.33 3.18 8.89
C TYR A 155 -5.09 3.69 8.12
N ALA A 156 -4.45 4.76 8.59
CA ALA A 156 -3.27 5.36 7.97
C ALA A 156 -2.05 4.43 7.96
N LEU A 157 -1.95 3.51 8.91
CA LEU A 157 -0.87 2.49 8.92
C LEU A 157 -0.91 1.56 7.72
N GLY A 158 -2.04 1.48 7.01
CA GLY A 158 -2.16 0.69 5.78
C GLY A 158 -2.10 -0.82 6.00
N ILE A 159 -2.52 -1.31 7.16
CA ILE A 159 -2.57 -2.74 7.46
C ILE A 159 -3.50 -3.41 6.45
N ARG A 160 -3.00 -4.48 5.82
CA ARG A 160 -3.75 -5.20 4.80
C ARG A 160 -5.08 -5.70 5.36
N GLU A 161 -6.12 -5.69 4.52
CA GLU A 161 -7.50 -6.03 4.86
C GLU A 161 -8.17 -5.07 5.87
N VAL A 162 -7.45 -4.12 6.48
CA VAL A 162 -8.03 -3.17 7.42
C VAL A 162 -8.47 -1.90 6.68
N GLY A 163 -9.76 -1.82 6.39
CA GLY A 163 -10.41 -0.62 5.86
C GLY A 163 -10.86 0.34 6.98
N ASN A 164 -11.54 1.45 6.61
CA ASN A 164 -12.04 2.44 7.58
C ASN A 164 -12.93 1.81 8.65
N VAL A 165 -13.88 0.94 8.24
CA VAL A 165 -14.84 0.31 9.15
C VAL A 165 -14.12 -0.56 10.16
N SER A 166 -13.17 -1.39 9.70
CA SER A 166 -12.39 -2.25 10.59
C SER A 166 -11.48 -1.43 11.51
N ALA A 167 -10.91 -0.33 11.03
CA ALA A 167 -10.10 0.58 11.84
C ALA A 167 -10.96 1.23 12.97
N GLU A 168 -12.20 1.61 12.67
CA GLU A 168 -13.13 2.13 13.68
C GLU A 168 -13.51 1.08 14.71
N LEU A 169 -13.76 -0.17 14.30
CA LEU A 169 -14.04 -1.28 15.21
C LEU A 169 -12.87 -1.53 16.16
N LEU A 170 -11.64 -1.60 15.63
CA LEU A 170 -10.42 -1.79 16.42
C LEU A 170 -10.20 -0.64 17.40
N ALA A 171 -10.35 0.62 16.94
CA ALA A 171 -10.18 1.79 17.80
C ALA A 171 -11.21 1.86 18.93
N ARG A 172 -12.46 1.47 18.64
CA ARG A 172 -13.54 1.44 19.65
C ARG A 172 -13.31 0.35 20.70
N HIS A 173 -12.81 -0.81 20.27
CA HIS A 173 -12.57 -1.96 21.14
C HIS A 173 -11.34 -1.74 22.04
N TYR A 174 -10.20 -1.41 21.45
CA TYR A 174 -8.94 -1.31 22.19
C TYR A 174 -8.71 0.06 22.84
N ARG A 175 -9.30 1.14 22.28
CA ARG A 175 -9.21 2.53 22.75
C ARG A 175 -7.81 3.14 22.71
N GLU A 176 -6.77 2.34 22.83
CA GLU A 176 -5.35 2.75 22.81
C GLU A 176 -4.54 1.85 21.90
N LEU A 177 -3.57 2.45 21.18
CA LEU A 177 -2.72 1.72 20.23
C LEU A 177 -1.90 0.60 20.89
N PRO A 178 -1.26 0.79 22.06
CA PRO A 178 -0.51 -0.28 22.72
C PRO A 178 -1.32 -1.54 23.01
N ALA A 179 -2.59 -1.38 23.38
CA ALA A 179 -3.48 -2.51 23.60
C ALA A 179 -3.77 -3.30 22.33
N LEU A 180 -4.00 -2.61 21.20
CA LEU A 180 -4.13 -3.24 19.89
C LEU A 180 -2.83 -3.94 19.45
N MET A 181 -1.68 -3.31 19.66
CA MET A 181 -0.36 -3.89 19.32
C MET A 181 -0.07 -5.17 20.09
N ALA A 182 -0.58 -5.30 21.33
CA ALA A 182 -0.39 -6.47 22.18
C ALA A 182 -1.42 -7.59 21.95
N ALA A 183 -2.49 -7.33 21.18
CA ALA A 183 -3.58 -8.27 20.98
C ALA A 183 -3.13 -9.55 20.28
N SER A 184 -3.63 -10.71 20.71
CA SER A 184 -3.46 -11.99 20.01
C SER A 184 -4.40 -12.13 18.81
N GLU A 185 -4.20 -13.11 17.97
CA GLU A 185 -5.14 -13.40 16.88
C GLU A 185 -6.51 -13.80 17.42
N GLU A 186 -6.55 -14.54 18.51
CA GLU A 186 -7.78 -14.95 19.19
C GLU A 186 -8.57 -13.74 19.72
N ASP A 187 -7.88 -12.80 20.37
CA ASP A 187 -8.49 -11.57 20.86
C ASP A 187 -9.10 -10.75 19.71
N LEU A 188 -8.35 -10.64 18.60
CA LEU A 188 -8.81 -9.92 17.42
C LEU A 188 -10.03 -10.59 16.78
N GLN A 189 -10.05 -11.91 16.67
CA GLN A 189 -11.16 -12.68 16.10
C GLN A 189 -12.42 -12.66 17.00
N ALA A 190 -12.28 -12.37 18.27
CA ALA A 190 -13.41 -12.21 19.17
C ALA A 190 -14.24 -10.93 18.89
N ILE A 191 -13.68 -10.00 18.09
CA ILE A 191 -14.38 -8.78 17.68
C ILE A 191 -15.27 -9.10 16.48
N ASP A 192 -16.57 -8.83 16.61
CA ASP A 192 -17.51 -8.99 15.49
C ASP A 192 -17.09 -8.12 14.31
N GLY A 193 -16.96 -8.72 13.13
CA GLY A 193 -16.47 -8.08 11.90
C GLY A 193 -14.96 -8.23 11.65
N ILE A 194 -14.19 -8.86 12.54
CA ILE A 194 -12.78 -9.20 12.33
C ILE A 194 -12.64 -10.70 12.07
N GLY A 195 -12.44 -11.07 10.83
CA GLY A 195 -12.23 -12.47 10.45
C GLY A 195 -10.78 -12.96 10.66
N PRO A 196 -10.54 -14.29 10.55
CA PRO A 196 -9.22 -14.87 10.80
C PRO A 196 -8.11 -14.31 9.90
N VAL A 197 -8.39 -14.08 8.62
CA VAL A 197 -7.41 -13.52 7.68
C VAL A 197 -7.00 -12.10 8.08
N MET A 198 -7.96 -11.26 8.44
CA MET A 198 -7.69 -9.90 8.91
C MET A 198 -6.90 -9.91 10.22
N ALA A 199 -7.26 -10.77 11.17
CA ALA A 199 -6.56 -10.93 12.45
C ALA A 199 -5.09 -11.30 12.24
N GLN A 200 -4.80 -12.23 11.32
CA GLN A 200 -3.43 -12.58 10.95
C GLN A 200 -2.64 -11.40 10.39
N TYR A 201 -3.23 -10.62 9.48
CA TYR A 201 -2.56 -9.43 8.92
C TYR A 201 -2.29 -8.37 9.98
N ILE A 202 -3.23 -8.12 10.89
CA ILE A 202 -3.05 -7.18 11.99
C ILE A 202 -1.91 -7.65 12.90
N ARG A 203 -1.94 -8.91 13.31
CA ARG A 203 -0.90 -9.48 14.18
C ARG A 203 0.47 -9.45 13.53
N HIS A 204 0.57 -9.88 12.27
CA HIS A 204 1.82 -9.85 11.50
C HIS A 204 2.40 -8.44 11.38
N PHE A 205 1.54 -7.44 11.10
CA PHE A 205 1.94 -6.05 10.99
C PHE A 205 2.60 -5.53 12.26
N PHE A 206 2.02 -5.81 13.43
CA PHE A 206 2.54 -5.34 14.72
C PHE A 206 3.67 -6.20 15.29
N LEU A 207 3.92 -7.39 14.76
CA LEU A 207 5.10 -8.19 15.08
C LEU A 207 6.33 -7.79 14.27
N ASP A 208 6.15 -7.13 13.14
CA ASP A 208 7.23 -6.67 12.29
C ASP A 208 8.00 -5.52 12.95
N ASP A 209 9.31 -5.70 13.15
CA ASP A 209 10.16 -4.74 13.84
C ASP A 209 10.28 -3.41 13.07
N ALA A 210 10.27 -3.44 11.73
CA ALA A 210 10.33 -2.23 10.91
C ALA A 210 9.05 -1.39 11.08
N ASN A 211 7.88 -2.03 11.10
CA ASN A 211 6.60 -1.35 11.35
C ASN A 211 6.56 -0.77 12.77
N ARG A 212 7.04 -1.52 13.76
CA ARG A 212 7.12 -1.04 15.16
C ARG A 212 8.04 0.16 15.30
N ALA A 213 9.19 0.16 14.60
CA ALA A 213 10.10 1.29 14.59
C ALA A 213 9.47 2.55 13.97
N VAL A 214 8.70 2.40 12.89
CA VAL A 214 7.95 3.52 12.27
C VAL A 214 6.90 4.06 13.23
N ILE A 215 6.13 3.19 13.89
CA ILE A 215 5.12 3.59 14.88
C ILE A 215 5.76 4.34 16.05
N ALA A 216 6.91 3.86 16.53
CA ALA A 216 7.63 4.51 17.62
C ALA A 216 8.22 5.89 17.24
N ALA A 217 8.47 6.12 15.96
CA ALA A 217 8.95 7.40 15.44
C ALA A 217 7.83 8.41 15.14
N LEU A 218 6.57 7.95 15.03
CA LEU A 218 5.36 8.76 14.84
C LEU A 218 4.81 9.27 16.17
#